data_53c5e73167548d7055f05aec6b0905a7
#
_entry.id   53c5e73167548d7055f05aec6b0905a7
#
_cell.length_a   1.000
_cell.length_b   1.000
_cell.length_c   1.000
_cell.angle_alpha   90.00
_cell.angle_beta   90.00
_cell.angle_gamma   90.00
#
_symmetry.space_group_name_H-M   'P 1'
#
loop_
_entity.id
_entity.type
_entity.pdbx_description
1 polymer ?
#
loop_
_entity_poly.entity_id
_entity_poly.type
_entity_poly.pdbx_seq_one_letter_code
_entity_poly.pdbx_strand_id
1 'polypeptide(L)'
;SGRIRKAVQDDPNSVHTVIAHGPVERLNAIVSPLALLACAFWIDWRLALLAVATVPLYVITYSFSLKGMNAKTVEMDRKLADVSSTMVEFVAGIPVVKAFGRAGRAHGAYLAAADGFSRFYRDWAMSLMTVSCLSYTWVSIPVVLLVDLGGGSLLMHAGVVTLPQVLAATLIALVLPGALITIVSVSWSYQVAGAAALRLCEGLDLSLIHI
;
A
#
# COMPACT_ATOMS: atom_id res chain seq x y z
N SER A 1 17.07 -19.67 -12.47
CA SER A 1 16.31 -19.08 -13.62
C SER A 1 15.39 -17.93 -13.21
N GLY A 2 14.73 -17.96 -12.03
CA GLY A 2 13.80 -16.91 -11.59
C GLY A 2 14.45 -15.53 -11.36
N ARG A 3 15.65 -15.45 -10.80
CA ARG A 3 16.40 -14.19 -10.62
C ARG A 3 16.76 -13.53 -11.95
N ILE A 4 17.16 -14.32 -12.92
CA ILE A 4 17.51 -13.82 -14.27
C ILE A 4 16.27 -13.26 -14.96
N ARG A 5 15.13 -13.95 -14.88
CA ARG A 5 13.87 -13.46 -15.45
C ARG A 5 13.46 -12.12 -14.81
N LYS A 6 13.54 -12.01 -13.48
CA LYS A 6 13.22 -10.78 -12.76
C LYS A 6 14.11 -9.62 -13.21
N ALA A 7 15.42 -9.83 -13.26
CA ALA A 7 16.40 -8.81 -13.68
C ALA A 7 16.27 -8.41 -15.15
N VAL A 8 15.85 -9.33 -16.05
CA VAL A 8 15.78 -9.04 -17.49
C VAL A 8 14.41 -8.53 -17.94
N GLN A 9 13.34 -8.92 -17.27
CA GLN A 9 11.97 -8.62 -17.70
C GLN A 9 11.22 -7.71 -16.72
N ASP A 10 11.19 -8.04 -15.42
CA ASP A 10 10.33 -7.34 -14.45
C ASP A 10 10.95 -6.02 -13.98
N ASP A 11 12.25 -6.03 -13.65
CA ASP A 11 12.94 -4.84 -13.14
C ASP A 11 13.07 -3.74 -14.22
N PRO A 12 13.48 -4.02 -15.51
CA PRO A 12 13.48 -3.01 -16.56
C PRO A 12 12.10 -2.42 -16.85
N ASN A 13 11.05 -3.25 -16.82
CA ASN A 13 9.69 -2.77 -17.06
C ASN A 13 9.22 -1.81 -15.94
N SER A 14 9.56 -2.11 -14.69
CA SER A 14 9.24 -1.23 -13.55
C SER A 14 9.95 0.13 -13.66
N VAL A 15 11.22 0.13 -14.06
CA VAL A 15 12.01 1.35 -14.29
C VAL A 15 11.47 2.14 -15.47
N HIS A 16 11.20 1.46 -16.60
CA HIS A 16 10.61 2.08 -17.78
C HIS A 16 9.28 2.78 -17.49
N THR A 17 8.38 2.12 -16.74
CA THR A 17 7.08 2.70 -16.38
C THR A 17 7.25 4.03 -15.63
N VAL A 18 8.17 4.08 -14.65
CA VAL A 18 8.42 5.30 -13.88
C VAL A 18 9.13 6.38 -14.69
N ILE A 19 10.05 6.01 -15.60
CA ILE A 19 10.70 7.00 -16.48
C ILE A 19 9.69 7.59 -17.47
N ALA A 20 8.84 6.77 -18.08
CA ALA A 20 7.91 7.19 -19.12
C ALA A 20 6.69 7.96 -18.56
N HIS A 21 6.14 7.53 -17.45
CA HIS A 21 4.87 8.04 -16.90
C HIS A 21 5.03 8.78 -15.55
N GLY A 22 6.08 8.46 -14.79
CA GLY A 22 6.30 8.97 -13.45
C GLY A 22 6.29 10.49 -13.31
N PRO A 23 6.95 11.27 -14.18
CA PRO A 23 6.91 12.74 -14.08
C PRO A 23 5.49 13.31 -14.19
N VAL A 24 4.67 12.79 -15.11
CA VAL A 24 3.29 13.22 -15.32
C VAL A 24 2.41 12.80 -14.15
N GLU A 25 2.54 11.54 -13.69
CA GLU A 25 1.80 11.03 -12.55
C GLU A 25 2.15 11.78 -11.26
N ARG A 26 3.44 12.09 -11.04
CA ARG A 26 3.89 12.87 -9.89
C ARG A 26 3.35 14.29 -9.91
N LEU A 27 3.38 14.94 -11.08
CA LEU A 27 2.83 16.28 -11.24
C LEU A 27 1.32 16.26 -10.95
N ASN A 28 0.59 15.33 -11.53
CA ASN A 28 -0.85 15.17 -11.31
C ASN A 28 -1.17 14.87 -9.83
N ALA A 29 -0.41 14.00 -9.19
CA ALA A 29 -0.59 13.66 -7.78
C ALA A 29 -0.43 14.86 -6.83
N ILE A 30 0.38 15.85 -7.21
CA ILE A 30 0.57 17.09 -6.42
C ILE A 30 -0.45 18.16 -6.82
N VAL A 31 -0.60 18.41 -8.12
CA VAL A 31 -1.43 19.51 -8.63
C VAL A 31 -2.92 19.27 -8.38
N SER A 32 -3.40 18.04 -8.56
CA SER A 32 -4.83 17.73 -8.39
C SER A 32 -5.35 18.03 -6.98
N PRO A 33 -4.76 17.54 -5.88
CA PRO A 33 -5.26 17.86 -4.54
C PRO A 33 -5.08 19.36 -4.20
N LEU A 34 -4.01 20.01 -4.66
CA LEU A 34 -3.80 21.43 -4.43
C LEU A 34 -4.85 22.28 -5.17
N ALA A 35 -5.18 21.93 -6.42
CA ALA A 35 -6.21 22.60 -7.18
C ALA A 35 -7.60 22.43 -6.54
N LEU A 36 -7.92 21.19 -6.10
CA LEU A 36 -9.19 20.92 -5.39
C LEU A 36 -9.30 21.72 -4.10
N LEU A 37 -8.22 21.78 -3.30
CA LEU A 37 -8.18 22.58 -2.09
C LEU A 37 -8.31 24.07 -2.39
N ALA A 38 -7.58 24.59 -3.38
CA ALA A 38 -7.68 25.99 -3.79
C ALA A 38 -9.11 26.34 -4.23
N CYS A 39 -9.76 25.49 -5.02
CA CYS A 39 -11.17 25.64 -5.40
C CYS A 39 -12.11 25.62 -4.17
N ALA A 40 -11.91 24.69 -3.23
CA ALA A 40 -12.72 24.63 -2.03
C ALA A 40 -12.57 25.91 -1.18
N PHE A 41 -11.35 26.40 -0.97
CA PHE A 41 -11.09 27.67 -0.26
C PHE A 41 -11.64 28.89 -0.99
N TRP A 42 -11.67 28.87 -2.33
CA TRP A 42 -12.27 29.93 -3.12
C TRP A 42 -13.79 30.00 -2.94
N ILE A 43 -14.46 28.84 -2.78
CA ILE A 43 -15.91 28.80 -2.54
C ILE A 43 -16.25 29.33 -1.15
N ASP A 44 -15.69 28.73 -0.11
CA ASP A 44 -15.79 29.18 1.28
C ASP A 44 -14.77 28.41 2.14
N TRP A 45 -13.96 29.12 2.92
CA TRP A 45 -12.93 28.52 3.76
C TRP A 45 -13.48 27.57 4.84
N ARG A 46 -14.71 27.77 5.29
CA ARG A 46 -15.36 26.95 6.32
C ARG A 46 -15.77 25.61 5.75
N LEU A 47 -16.31 25.62 4.53
CA LEU A 47 -16.64 24.40 3.79
C LEU A 47 -15.37 23.65 3.39
N ALA A 48 -14.29 24.35 3.02
CA ALA A 48 -13.00 23.74 2.76
C ALA A 48 -12.44 23.02 3.99
N LEU A 49 -12.58 23.61 5.18
CA LEU A 49 -12.19 22.93 6.44
C LEU A 49 -13.02 21.70 6.73
N LEU A 50 -14.33 21.72 6.43
CA LEU A 50 -15.19 20.53 6.55
C LEU A 50 -14.72 19.42 5.57
N ALA A 51 -14.46 19.78 4.31
CA ALA A 51 -13.99 18.85 3.29
C ALA A 51 -12.67 18.16 3.68
N VAL A 52 -11.80 18.85 4.42
CA VAL A 52 -10.51 18.29 4.89
C VAL A 52 -10.63 17.63 6.25
N ALA A 53 -11.69 17.84 7.02
CA ALA A 53 -11.79 17.42 8.43
C ALA A 53 -11.64 15.92 8.65
N THR A 54 -12.02 15.09 7.67
CA THR A 54 -11.89 13.61 7.73
C THR A 54 -10.47 13.12 7.45
N VAL A 55 -9.66 13.91 6.74
CA VAL A 55 -8.30 13.53 6.32
C VAL A 55 -7.34 13.37 7.51
N PRO A 56 -7.27 14.28 8.50
CA PRO A 56 -6.45 14.08 9.69
C PRO A 56 -6.80 12.81 10.46
N LEU A 57 -8.09 12.48 10.58
CA LEU A 57 -8.56 11.26 11.24
C LEU A 57 -8.09 10.00 10.50
N TYR A 58 -8.16 10.03 9.18
CA TYR A 58 -7.60 8.98 8.32
C TYR A 58 -6.09 8.83 8.55
N VAL A 59 -5.32 9.92 8.51
CA VAL A 59 -3.86 9.90 8.67
C VAL A 59 -3.46 9.38 10.05
N ILE A 60 -4.15 9.83 11.11
CA ILE A 60 -3.88 9.39 12.48
C ILE A 60 -4.14 7.88 12.60
N THR A 61 -5.32 7.41 12.18
CA THR A 61 -5.66 5.98 12.28
C THR A 61 -4.78 5.12 11.37
N TYR A 62 -4.45 5.58 10.16
CA TYR A 62 -3.58 4.87 9.25
C TYR A 62 -2.13 4.76 9.76
N SER A 63 -1.65 5.78 10.47
CA SER A 63 -0.31 5.76 11.07
C SER A 63 -0.11 4.64 12.09
N PHE A 64 -1.20 4.19 12.74
CA PHE A 64 -1.15 3.01 13.60
C PHE A 64 -0.92 1.71 12.83
N SER A 65 -1.38 1.61 11.58
CA SER A 65 -1.10 0.45 10.70
C SER A 65 0.38 0.34 10.34
N LEU A 66 1.09 1.46 10.26
CA LEU A 66 2.50 1.50 9.90
C LEU A 66 3.42 1.14 11.08
N LYS A 67 2.92 1.21 12.31
CA LYS A 67 3.73 0.88 13.51
C LYS A 67 4.12 -0.59 13.50
N GLY A 68 5.43 -0.83 13.56
CA GLY A 68 5.98 -2.20 13.58
C GLY A 68 5.93 -2.94 12.24
N MET A 69 5.55 -2.30 11.15
CA MET A 69 5.48 -2.91 9.81
C MET A 69 6.81 -3.57 9.42
N ASN A 70 7.93 -2.87 9.60
CA ASN A 70 9.26 -3.41 9.27
C ASN A 70 9.58 -4.69 10.05
N ALA A 71 9.32 -4.71 11.36
CA ALA A 71 9.56 -5.89 12.18
C ALA A 71 8.68 -7.07 11.75
N LYS A 72 7.42 -6.81 11.40
CA LYS A 72 6.47 -7.82 10.90
C LYS A 72 6.86 -8.33 9.52
N THR A 73 7.37 -7.47 8.64
CA THR A 73 7.88 -7.87 7.32
C THR A 73 9.10 -8.76 7.44
N VAL A 74 10.07 -8.40 8.30
CA VAL A 74 11.26 -9.23 8.57
C VAL A 74 10.85 -10.60 9.14
N GLU A 75 9.90 -10.65 10.07
CA GLU A 75 9.40 -11.91 10.62
C GLU A 75 8.68 -12.75 9.56
N MET A 76 7.92 -12.13 8.67
CA MET A 76 7.30 -12.79 7.52
C MET A 76 8.35 -13.42 6.60
N ASP A 77 9.40 -12.67 6.24
CA ASP A 77 10.48 -13.15 5.38
C ASP A 77 11.22 -14.33 6.02
N ARG A 78 11.47 -14.26 7.34
CA ARG A 78 12.08 -15.35 8.10
C ARG A 78 11.24 -16.61 8.04
N LYS A 79 9.94 -16.51 8.36
CA LYS A 79 9.02 -17.67 8.32
C LYS A 79 8.85 -18.23 6.92
N LEU A 80 8.86 -17.39 5.89
CA LEU A 80 8.83 -17.85 4.51
C LEU A 80 10.13 -18.58 4.11
N ALA A 81 11.27 -18.12 4.60
CA ALA A 81 12.55 -18.81 4.41
C ALA A 81 12.55 -20.19 5.11
N ASP A 82 11.98 -20.29 6.31
CA ASP A 82 11.83 -21.57 7.03
C ASP A 82 10.96 -22.55 6.24
N VAL A 83 9.85 -22.11 5.66
CA VAL A 83 9.02 -22.94 4.76
C VAL A 83 9.81 -23.38 3.54
N SER A 84 10.56 -22.47 2.91
CA SER A 84 11.35 -22.77 1.72
C SER A 84 12.48 -23.77 2.01
N SER A 85 13.18 -23.65 3.13
CA SER A 85 14.27 -24.57 3.51
C SER A 85 13.74 -25.97 3.83
N THR A 86 12.66 -26.05 4.62
CA THR A 86 12.03 -27.35 4.93
C THR A 86 11.42 -28.02 3.70
N MET A 87 10.93 -27.24 2.73
CA MET A 87 10.48 -27.77 1.45
C MET A 87 11.63 -28.39 0.64
N VAL A 88 12.78 -27.70 0.56
CA VAL A 88 13.98 -28.21 -0.13
C VAL A 88 14.47 -29.48 0.55
N GLU A 89 14.54 -29.52 1.89
CA GLU A 89 14.91 -30.74 2.64
C GLU A 89 13.95 -31.87 2.39
N PHE A 90 12.64 -31.59 2.36
CA PHE A 90 11.63 -32.61 2.04
C PHE A 90 11.83 -33.21 0.65
N VAL A 91 12.00 -32.33 -0.38
CA VAL A 91 12.20 -32.78 -1.76
C VAL A 91 13.52 -33.55 -1.92
N ALA A 92 14.61 -33.05 -1.33
CA ALA A 92 15.91 -33.76 -1.36
C ALA A 92 15.88 -35.09 -0.62
N GLY A 93 15.06 -35.21 0.42
CA GLY A 93 14.89 -36.45 1.21
C GLY A 93 13.99 -37.52 0.55
N ILE A 94 13.21 -37.17 -0.50
CA ILE A 94 12.28 -38.12 -1.15
C ILE A 94 12.95 -39.45 -1.58
N PRO A 95 14.15 -39.47 -2.20
CA PRO A 95 14.81 -40.73 -2.56
C PRO A 95 15.14 -41.61 -1.35
N VAL A 96 15.61 -41.00 -0.25
CA VAL A 96 15.93 -41.69 1.00
C VAL A 96 14.66 -42.24 1.65
N VAL A 97 13.59 -41.44 1.63
CA VAL A 97 12.28 -41.85 2.12
C VAL A 97 11.71 -43.06 1.37
N LYS A 98 11.84 -43.06 0.04
CA LYS A 98 11.41 -44.16 -0.79
C LYS A 98 12.24 -45.44 -0.51
N ALA A 99 13.52 -45.29 -0.21
CA ALA A 99 14.41 -46.42 0.08
C ALA A 99 14.18 -47.04 1.48
N PHE A 100 13.86 -46.22 2.50
CA PHE A 100 13.81 -46.61 3.90
C PHE A 100 12.43 -46.51 4.57
N GLY A 101 11.40 -46.10 3.84
CA GLY A 101 10.01 -46.04 4.33
C GLY A 101 9.71 -44.99 5.42
N ARG A 102 10.61 -44.04 5.67
CA ARG A 102 10.47 -43.01 6.72
C ARG A 102 10.05 -41.64 6.18
N ALA A 103 8.90 -41.54 5.52
CA ALA A 103 8.35 -40.29 4.98
C ALA A 103 7.96 -39.24 6.05
N GLY A 104 7.69 -39.68 7.28
CA GLY A 104 6.93 -38.86 8.22
C GLY A 104 7.65 -37.62 8.78
N ARG A 105 8.99 -37.66 8.95
CA ARG A 105 9.70 -36.60 9.68
C ARG A 105 9.91 -35.33 8.84
N ALA A 106 10.38 -35.45 7.62
CA ALA A 106 10.62 -34.30 6.73
C ALA A 106 9.29 -33.65 6.30
N HIS A 107 8.25 -34.48 6.04
CA HIS A 107 6.91 -34.00 5.76
C HIS A 107 6.31 -33.25 6.95
N GLY A 108 6.47 -33.76 8.18
CA GLY A 108 6.01 -33.11 9.41
C GLY A 108 6.68 -31.77 9.66
N ALA A 109 7.99 -31.65 9.40
CA ALA A 109 8.73 -30.39 9.55
C ALA A 109 8.22 -29.32 8.56
N TYR A 110 8.03 -29.70 7.29
CA TYR A 110 7.46 -28.79 6.29
C TYR A 110 6.04 -28.33 6.66
N LEU A 111 5.16 -29.23 7.06
CA LEU A 111 3.80 -28.89 7.47
C LEU A 111 3.79 -27.96 8.70
N ALA A 112 4.66 -28.21 9.70
CA ALA A 112 4.78 -27.36 10.87
C ALA A 112 5.26 -25.93 10.52
N ALA A 113 6.24 -25.81 9.62
CA ALA A 113 6.72 -24.52 9.13
C ALA A 113 5.64 -23.77 8.34
N ALA A 114 4.95 -24.46 7.43
CA ALA A 114 3.87 -23.89 6.62
C ALA A 114 2.68 -23.43 7.48
N ASP A 115 2.30 -24.23 8.49
CA ASP A 115 1.24 -23.88 9.43
C ASP A 115 1.64 -22.71 10.34
N GLY A 116 2.89 -22.68 10.79
CA GLY A 116 3.45 -21.55 11.54
C GLY A 116 3.47 -20.25 10.75
N PHE A 117 3.82 -20.29 9.47
CA PHE A 117 3.75 -19.16 8.56
C PHE A 117 2.30 -18.72 8.33
N SER A 118 1.40 -19.66 8.04
CA SER A 118 -0.01 -19.38 7.78
C SER A 118 -0.71 -18.72 8.97
N ARG A 119 -0.47 -19.20 10.19
CA ARG A 119 -1.01 -18.57 11.41
C ARG A 119 -0.48 -17.15 11.59
N PHE A 120 0.83 -16.98 11.52
CA PHE A 120 1.44 -15.65 11.65
C PHE A 120 0.90 -14.67 10.60
N TYR A 121 0.86 -15.10 9.32
CA TYR A 121 0.39 -14.26 8.23
C TYR A 121 -1.07 -13.86 8.39
N ARG A 122 -1.93 -14.82 8.77
CA ARG A 122 -3.34 -14.56 9.04
C ARG A 122 -3.53 -13.55 10.17
N ASP A 123 -2.84 -13.74 11.30
CA ASP A 123 -2.99 -12.87 12.47
C ASP A 123 -2.48 -11.46 12.18
N TRP A 124 -1.38 -11.36 11.46
CA TRP A 124 -0.86 -10.07 10.99
C TRP A 124 -1.80 -9.41 9.97
N ALA A 125 -2.24 -10.14 8.96
CA ALA A 125 -3.15 -9.63 7.93
C ALA A 125 -4.48 -9.17 8.54
N MET A 126 -5.08 -9.94 9.45
CA MET A 126 -6.33 -9.56 10.13
C MET A 126 -6.16 -8.28 10.95
N SER A 127 -5.06 -8.15 11.69
CA SER A 127 -4.74 -6.93 12.43
C SER A 127 -4.59 -5.73 11.49
N LEU A 128 -3.83 -5.88 10.40
CA LEU A 128 -3.61 -4.85 9.39
C LEU A 128 -4.91 -4.45 8.69
N MET A 129 -5.71 -5.42 8.29
CA MET A 129 -7.01 -5.19 7.66
C MET A 129 -7.96 -4.43 8.57
N THR A 130 -8.04 -4.79 9.86
CA THR A 130 -8.93 -4.12 10.82
C THR A 130 -8.59 -2.64 10.95
N VAL A 131 -7.31 -2.31 11.15
CA VAL A 131 -6.87 -0.90 11.28
C VAL A 131 -7.03 -0.15 9.95
N SER A 132 -6.73 -0.80 8.82
CA SER A 132 -6.92 -0.21 7.50
C SER A 132 -8.39 0.06 7.19
N CYS A 133 -9.29 -0.89 7.47
CA CYS A 133 -10.73 -0.69 7.30
C CYS A 133 -11.25 0.48 8.15
N LEU A 134 -10.81 0.57 9.41
CA LEU A 134 -11.18 1.68 10.30
C LEU A 134 -10.67 3.02 9.72
N SER A 135 -9.45 3.04 9.20
CA SER A 135 -8.88 4.25 8.58
C SER A 135 -9.67 4.67 7.35
N TYR A 136 -9.95 3.74 6.43
CA TYR A 136 -10.72 4.04 5.22
C TYR A 136 -12.17 4.43 5.51
N THR A 137 -12.73 4.05 6.65
CA THR A 137 -14.07 4.50 7.06
C THR A 137 -14.15 6.02 7.14
N TRP A 138 -13.11 6.70 7.63
CA TRP A 138 -13.10 8.18 7.75
C TRP A 138 -13.18 8.90 6.41
N VAL A 139 -12.66 8.31 5.34
CA VAL A 139 -12.68 8.88 3.99
C VAL A 139 -13.69 8.19 3.07
N SER A 140 -14.57 7.37 3.64
CA SER A 140 -15.63 6.71 2.89
C SER A 140 -16.72 7.70 2.47
N ILE A 141 -17.35 7.46 1.33
CA ILE A 141 -18.41 8.30 0.79
C ILE A 141 -19.49 8.64 1.83
N PRO A 142 -20.05 7.67 2.60
CA PRO A 142 -21.08 7.99 3.59
C PRO A 142 -20.61 8.96 4.69
N VAL A 143 -19.38 8.79 5.20
CA VAL A 143 -18.83 9.66 6.25
C VAL A 143 -18.53 11.04 5.73
N VAL A 144 -17.92 11.15 4.54
CA VAL A 144 -17.67 12.43 3.87
C VAL A 144 -18.98 13.18 3.64
N LEU A 145 -20.00 12.52 3.07
CA LEU A 145 -21.33 13.11 2.87
C LEU A 145 -21.96 13.56 4.19
N LEU A 146 -21.86 12.75 5.24
CA LEU A 146 -22.43 13.11 6.54
C LEU A 146 -21.76 14.35 7.13
N VAL A 147 -20.44 14.46 7.04
CA VAL A 147 -19.67 15.59 7.56
C VAL A 147 -19.95 16.85 6.72
N ASP A 148 -19.87 16.76 5.40
CA ASP A 148 -19.98 17.92 4.51
C ASP A 148 -21.44 18.40 4.39
N LEU A 149 -22.40 17.53 4.16
CA LEU A 149 -23.81 17.92 4.08
C LEU A 149 -24.36 18.26 5.47
N GLY A 150 -23.98 17.51 6.52
CA GLY A 150 -24.38 17.79 7.89
C GLY A 150 -23.80 19.13 8.38
N GLY A 151 -22.50 19.31 8.29
CA GLY A 151 -21.83 20.56 8.66
C GLY A 151 -22.25 21.73 7.77
N GLY A 152 -22.35 21.49 6.46
CA GLY A 152 -22.82 22.49 5.50
C GLY A 152 -24.26 22.96 5.76
N SER A 153 -25.17 22.03 6.13
CA SER A 153 -26.55 22.38 6.49
C SER A 153 -26.59 23.26 7.75
N LEU A 154 -25.77 22.98 8.75
CA LEU A 154 -25.67 23.83 9.96
C LEU A 154 -25.17 25.23 9.61
N LEU A 155 -24.15 25.33 8.75
CA LEU A 155 -23.65 26.65 8.29
C LEU A 155 -24.68 27.39 7.44
N MET A 156 -25.48 26.68 6.66
CA MET A 156 -26.57 27.26 5.87
C MET A 156 -27.71 27.77 6.78
N HIS A 157 -28.08 27.01 7.82
CA HIS A 157 -29.04 27.51 8.81
C HIS A 157 -28.57 28.72 9.59
N ALA A 158 -27.25 28.84 9.79
CA ALA A 158 -26.64 30.02 10.37
C ALA A 158 -26.56 31.23 9.39
N GLY A 159 -27.03 31.06 8.14
CA GLY A 159 -27.03 32.11 7.13
C GLY A 159 -25.66 32.47 6.56
N VAL A 160 -24.67 31.59 6.76
CA VAL A 160 -23.26 31.87 6.42
C VAL A 160 -22.88 31.41 5.02
N VAL A 161 -23.51 30.33 4.55
CA VAL A 161 -23.25 29.72 3.23
C VAL A 161 -24.56 29.41 2.51
N THR A 162 -24.47 29.30 1.18
CA THR A 162 -25.62 28.99 0.32
C THR A 162 -25.62 27.50 -0.09
N LEU A 163 -26.79 26.97 -0.46
CA LEU A 163 -26.91 25.57 -0.92
C LEU A 163 -25.97 25.21 -2.09
N PRO A 164 -25.80 26.06 -3.14
CA PRO A 164 -24.86 25.78 -4.21
C PRO A 164 -23.40 25.62 -3.72
N GLN A 165 -23.01 26.47 -2.74
CA GLN A 165 -21.66 26.39 -2.16
C GLN A 165 -21.47 25.06 -1.40
N VAL A 166 -22.44 24.63 -0.61
CA VAL A 166 -22.40 23.35 0.11
C VAL A 166 -22.29 22.19 -0.88
N LEU A 167 -23.12 22.16 -1.93
CA LEU A 167 -23.07 21.10 -2.93
C LEU A 167 -21.73 21.06 -3.68
N ALA A 168 -21.20 22.23 -4.08
CA ALA A 168 -19.93 22.31 -4.76
C ALA A 168 -18.76 21.83 -3.86
N ALA A 169 -18.73 22.25 -2.60
CA ALA A 169 -17.73 21.81 -1.63
C ALA A 169 -17.82 20.30 -1.36
N THR A 170 -19.04 19.75 -1.24
CA THR A 170 -19.25 18.32 -1.06
C THR A 170 -18.72 17.50 -2.24
N LEU A 171 -18.92 17.96 -3.49
CA LEU A 171 -18.36 17.31 -4.67
C LEU A 171 -16.83 17.28 -4.63
N ILE A 172 -16.19 18.38 -4.19
CA ILE A 172 -14.74 18.45 -4.01
C ILE A 172 -14.31 17.49 -2.90
N ALA A 173 -15.00 17.48 -1.77
CA ALA A 173 -14.72 16.60 -0.63
C ALA A 173 -14.75 15.10 -1.00
N LEU A 174 -15.65 14.69 -1.89
CA LEU A 174 -15.74 13.31 -2.37
C LEU A 174 -14.54 12.88 -3.22
N VAL A 175 -13.93 13.81 -3.96
CA VAL A 175 -12.80 13.53 -4.85
C VAL A 175 -11.46 13.64 -4.12
N LEU A 176 -11.38 14.51 -3.12
CA LEU A 176 -10.14 14.85 -2.41
C LEU A 176 -9.40 13.62 -1.80
N PRO A 177 -10.07 12.66 -1.13
CA PRO A 177 -9.39 11.48 -0.60
C PRO A 177 -8.70 10.63 -1.68
N GLY A 178 -9.35 10.47 -2.84
CA GLY A 178 -8.78 9.76 -3.99
C GLY A 178 -7.52 10.44 -4.51
N ALA A 179 -7.53 11.76 -4.63
CA ALA A 179 -6.37 12.55 -5.03
C ALA A 179 -5.20 12.42 -4.03
N LEU A 180 -5.48 12.38 -2.72
CA LEU A 180 -4.45 12.17 -1.70
C LEU A 180 -3.87 10.75 -1.73
N ILE A 181 -4.69 9.73 -1.94
CA ILE A 181 -4.23 8.33 -2.08
C ILE A 181 -3.31 8.18 -3.30
N THR A 182 -3.56 8.92 -4.37
CA THR A 182 -2.69 8.92 -5.56
C THR A 182 -1.25 9.33 -5.24
N ILE A 183 -1.04 10.28 -4.30
CA ILE A 183 0.32 10.66 -3.83
C ILE A 183 1.05 9.45 -3.25
N VAL A 184 0.37 8.66 -2.42
CA VAL A 184 0.95 7.46 -1.78
C VAL A 184 1.27 6.40 -2.84
N SER A 185 0.36 6.17 -3.79
CA SER A 185 0.54 5.20 -4.89
C SER A 185 1.74 5.56 -5.76
N VAL A 186 1.86 6.82 -6.17
CA VAL A 186 2.99 7.31 -6.97
C VAL A 186 4.31 7.17 -6.19
N SER A 187 4.32 7.54 -4.90
CA SER A 187 5.50 7.39 -4.05
C SER A 187 5.95 5.93 -3.94
N TRP A 188 5.01 5.00 -3.83
CA TRP A 188 5.30 3.56 -3.82
C TRP A 188 5.90 3.10 -5.15
N SER A 189 5.34 3.53 -6.30
CA SER A 189 5.87 3.19 -7.63
C SER A 189 7.33 3.64 -7.79
N TYR A 190 7.67 4.83 -7.33
CA TYR A 190 9.05 5.33 -7.33
C TYR A 190 9.99 4.50 -6.44
N GLN A 191 9.54 4.06 -5.27
CA GLN A 191 10.34 3.20 -4.39
C GLN A 191 10.60 1.84 -5.02
N VAL A 192 9.59 1.22 -5.63
CA VAL A 192 9.73 -0.07 -6.32
C VAL A 192 10.69 0.05 -7.50
N ALA A 193 10.54 1.09 -8.33
CA ALA A 193 11.43 1.32 -9.47
C ALA A 193 12.86 1.67 -9.04
N GLY A 194 13.03 2.43 -7.95
CA GLY A 194 14.35 2.71 -7.38
C GLY A 194 15.07 1.44 -6.91
N ALA A 195 14.36 0.55 -6.21
CA ALA A 195 14.91 -0.75 -5.81
C ALA A 195 15.24 -1.65 -7.03
N ALA A 196 14.42 -1.60 -8.08
CA ALA A 196 14.69 -2.32 -9.33
C ALA A 196 15.93 -1.77 -10.05
N ALA A 197 16.07 -0.45 -10.13
CA ALA A 197 17.22 0.21 -10.73
C ALA A 197 18.53 -0.15 -10.01
N LEU A 198 18.54 -0.16 -8.68
CA LEU A 198 19.71 -0.59 -7.90
C LEU A 198 20.12 -2.02 -8.23
N ARG A 199 19.18 -2.96 -8.29
CA ARG A 199 19.47 -4.36 -8.66
C ARG A 199 20.00 -4.50 -10.09
N LEU A 200 19.51 -3.66 -11.02
CA LEU A 200 20.03 -3.64 -12.39
C LEU A 200 21.46 -3.13 -12.44
N CYS A 201 21.79 -2.05 -11.71
CA CYS A 201 23.16 -1.54 -11.63
C CYS A 201 24.10 -2.57 -11.02
N GLU A 202 23.74 -3.20 -9.90
CA GLU A 202 24.54 -4.28 -9.27
C GLU A 202 24.75 -5.46 -10.24
N GLY A 203 23.72 -5.83 -10.99
CA GLY A 203 23.81 -6.90 -12.00
C GLY A 203 24.75 -6.55 -13.17
N LEU A 204 24.75 -5.29 -13.60
CA LEU A 204 25.65 -4.80 -14.65
C LEU A 204 27.11 -4.73 -14.17
N ASP A 205 27.35 -4.26 -12.95
CA ASP A 205 28.68 -4.22 -12.36
C ASP A 205 29.30 -5.63 -12.25
N LEU A 206 28.51 -6.62 -11.85
CA LEU A 206 28.93 -8.03 -11.80
C LEU A 206 29.25 -8.57 -13.20
N SER A 207 28.51 -8.14 -14.24
CA SER A 207 28.74 -8.54 -15.64
C SER A 207 30.01 -7.95 -16.21
N LEU A 208 30.38 -6.71 -15.84
CA LEU A 208 31.61 -6.04 -16.28
C LEU A 208 32.89 -6.61 -15.66
N ILE A 209 32.79 -7.29 -14.51
CA ILE A 209 33.93 -7.93 -13.84
C ILE A 209 34.29 -9.29 -14.49
N HIS A 210 33.35 -9.89 -15.25
CA HIS A 210 33.53 -11.19 -15.87
C HIS A 210 33.79 -11.16 -17.38
N ILE A 211 33.96 -9.98 -17.98
CA ILE A 211 34.46 -9.78 -19.35
C ILE A 211 35.90 -9.29 -19.30
#